data_43922bc3da4cd01bc361fe67bc495749
#
_entry.id   43922bc3da4cd01bc361fe67bc495749
#
_cell.length_a   1.000
_cell.length_b   1.000
_cell.length_c   1.000
_cell.angle_alpha   90.00
_cell.angle_beta   90.00
_cell.angle_gamma   90.00
#
_symmetry.space_group_name_H-M   'P 1'
#
loop_
_entity.id
_entity.type
_entity.pdbx_description
1 polymer ?
#
loop_
_entity_poly.entity_id
_entity_poly.type
_entity_poly.pdbx_seq_one_letter_code
_entity_poly.pdbx_strand_id
1 'polypeptide(L)'
;RLPNLNAALGCAQLEQLETFIRAKRVLAERYADLLNGSDLHFVKESADCRANYWLNTVICDSLEQRDALLKATNDQGVMTRPIWRLMNHLPIYAHCRKGDLSNAEWLEALVVNLPSSVLPEFQKRPRN
;
A
#
# COMPACT_ATOMS: atom_id res chain seq x y z
N ARG A 1 21.43 5.74 -21.39
CA ARG A 1 21.36 7.15 -20.97
C ARG A 1 19.91 7.51 -20.64
N LEU A 2 19.70 8.39 -19.66
CA LEU A 2 18.38 8.93 -19.33
C LEU A 2 18.02 10.01 -20.38
N PRO A 3 16.90 9.86 -21.13
CA PRO A 3 16.46 10.88 -22.07
C PRO A 3 16.12 12.20 -21.36
N ASN A 4 16.37 13.35 -22.03
CA ASN A 4 16.14 14.67 -21.45
C ASN A 4 14.69 14.87 -20.98
N LEU A 5 13.70 14.36 -21.72
CA LEU A 5 12.30 14.43 -21.33
C LEU A 5 12.03 13.71 -19.99
N ASN A 6 12.59 12.50 -19.84
CA ASN A 6 12.45 11.74 -18.59
C ASN A 6 13.17 12.43 -17.42
N ALA A 7 14.32 13.05 -17.69
CA ALA A 7 15.05 13.82 -16.69
C ALA A 7 14.25 15.05 -16.24
N ALA A 8 13.69 15.81 -17.17
CA ALA A 8 12.85 16.97 -16.87
C ALA A 8 11.61 16.59 -16.06
N LEU A 9 10.92 15.49 -16.44
CA LEU A 9 9.80 14.97 -15.69
C LEU A 9 10.22 14.54 -14.27
N GLY A 10 11.36 13.88 -14.14
CA GLY A 10 11.93 13.49 -12.85
C GLY A 10 12.19 14.70 -11.94
N CYS A 11 12.79 15.77 -12.47
CA CYS A 11 13.01 17.01 -11.73
C CYS A 11 11.68 17.62 -11.24
N ALA A 12 10.69 17.74 -12.13
CA ALA A 12 9.38 18.27 -11.78
C ALA A 12 8.65 17.45 -10.69
N GLN A 13 8.83 16.12 -10.69
CA GLN A 13 8.29 15.25 -9.63
C GLN A 13 9.03 15.44 -8.30
N LEU A 14 10.35 15.56 -8.34
CA LEU A 14 11.16 15.78 -7.14
C LEU A 14 10.85 17.12 -6.46
N GLU A 15 10.57 18.17 -7.21
CA GLU A 15 10.15 19.48 -6.67
C GLU A 15 8.85 19.39 -5.83
N GLN A 16 8.01 18.38 -6.09
CA GLN A 16 6.75 18.17 -5.40
C GLN A 16 6.78 17.01 -4.38
N LEU A 17 7.90 16.31 -4.28
CA LEU A 17 8.00 15.05 -3.53
C LEU A 17 7.55 15.19 -2.07
N GLU A 18 7.98 16.22 -1.36
CA GLU A 18 7.59 16.45 0.04
C GLU A 18 6.08 16.70 0.21
N THR A 19 5.46 17.32 -0.79
CA THR A 19 4.00 17.53 -0.81
C THR A 19 3.27 16.20 -1.00
N PHE A 20 3.77 15.35 -1.89
CA PHE A 20 3.19 14.01 -2.10
C PHE A 20 3.36 13.12 -0.87
N ILE A 21 4.54 13.10 -0.26
CA ILE A 21 4.79 12.32 0.96
C ILE A 21 3.86 12.76 2.08
N ARG A 22 3.72 14.06 2.29
CA ARG A 22 2.80 14.60 3.32
C ARG A 22 1.37 14.17 3.07
N ALA A 23 0.88 14.29 1.84
CA ALA A 23 -0.48 13.90 1.48
C ALA A 23 -0.72 12.40 1.72
N LYS A 24 0.26 11.54 1.39
CA LYS A 24 0.19 10.10 1.65
C LYS A 24 0.16 9.77 3.14
N ARG A 25 0.95 10.47 3.95
CA ARG A 25 0.98 10.29 5.40
C ARG A 25 -0.35 10.69 6.03
N VAL A 26 -0.93 11.82 5.63
CA VAL A 26 -2.28 12.22 6.08
C VAL A 26 -3.34 11.18 5.71
N LEU A 27 -3.25 10.59 4.52
CA LEU A 27 -4.16 9.50 4.12
C LEU A 27 -3.97 8.26 5.00
N ALA A 28 -2.71 7.89 5.29
CA ALA A 28 -2.40 6.76 6.18
C ALA A 28 -2.93 6.97 7.61
N GLU A 29 -2.78 8.18 8.16
CA GLU A 29 -3.33 8.55 9.46
C GLU A 29 -4.85 8.39 9.48
N ARG A 30 -5.55 8.86 8.43
CA ARG A 30 -7.01 8.68 8.31
C ARG A 30 -7.44 7.23 8.25
N TYR A 31 -6.70 6.38 7.53
CA TYR A 31 -6.97 4.94 7.54
C TYR A 31 -6.74 4.32 8.92
N ALA A 32 -5.66 4.72 9.59
CA ALA A 32 -5.37 4.23 10.94
C ALA A 32 -6.47 4.61 11.94
N ASP A 33 -6.99 5.83 11.84
CA ASP A 33 -8.08 6.31 12.70
C ASP A 33 -9.41 5.61 12.37
N LEU A 34 -9.74 5.49 11.07
CA LEU A 34 -10.98 4.84 10.62
C LEU A 34 -11.05 3.36 11.02
N LEU A 35 -9.91 2.67 10.99
CA LEU A 35 -9.82 1.24 11.26
C LEU A 35 -9.53 0.94 12.73
N ASN A 36 -9.37 1.97 13.56
CA ASN A 36 -9.11 1.79 14.97
C ASN A 36 -10.31 1.12 15.66
N GLY A 37 -10.05 -0.01 16.34
CA GLY A 37 -11.09 -0.81 16.99
C GLY A 37 -11.90 -1.72 16.05
N SER A 38 -11.50 -1.84 14.78
CA SER A 38 -12.03 -2.86 13.86
C SER A 38 -11.16 -4.12 13.86
N ASP A 39 -11.66 -5.19 13.24
CA ASP A 39 -10.94 -6.46 13.05
C ASP A 39 -9.92 -6.39 11.88
N LEU A 40 -9.66 -5.21 11.33
CA LEU A 40 -8.67 -4.99 10.27
C LEU A 40 -7.43 -4.31 10.84
N HIS A 41 -6.29 -4.95 10.72
CA HIS A 41 -5.03 -4.46 11.28
C HIS A 41 -4.30 -3.57 10.28
N PHE A 42 -4.41 -2.24 10.42
CA PHE A 42 -3.69 -1.30 9.57
C PHE A 42 -2.18 -1.36 9.84
N VAL A 43 -1.39 -1.53 8.78
CA VAL A 43 0.08 -1.61 8.88
C VAL A 43 0.66 -0.21 9.02
N LYS A 44 1.19 0.09 10.21
CA LYS A 44 1.88 1.35 10.53
C LYS A 44 3.39 1.21 10.35
N GLU A 45 4.07 2.34 10.15
CA GLU A 45 5.53 2.38 10.16
C GLU A 45 6.09 1.98 11.53
N SER A 46 7.26 1.34 11.52
CA SER A 46 7.99 1.03 12.75
C SER A 46 8.58 2.30 13.37
N ALA A 47 8.85 2.28 14.70
CA ALA A 47 9.32 3.45 15.44
C ALA A 47 10.60 4.07 14.87
N ASP A 48 11.52 3.25 14.33
CA ASP A 48 12.81 3.69 13.77
C ASP A 48 12.77 3.89 12.25
N CYS A 49 11.57 3.95 11.65
CA CYS A 49 11.40 4.08 10.20
C CYS A 49 10.53 5.28 9.85
N ARG A 50 10.77 5.85 8.67
CA ARG A 50 9.89 6.84 8.06
C ARG A 50 9.35 6.30 6.75
N ALA A 51 8.12 5.78 6.77
CA ALA A 51 7.44 5.29 5.58
C ALA A 51 6.92 6.44 4.71
N ASN A 52 6.98 6.26 3.40
CA ASN A 52 6.34 7.15 2.44
C ASN A 52 4.87 6.78 2.17
N TYR A 53 4.38 5.68 2.75
CA TYR A 53 3.06 5.10 2.54
C TYR A 53 2.70 5.02 1.04
N TRP A 54 3.64 4.52 0.23
CA TRP A 54 3.39 4.25 -1.18
C TRP A 54 2.12 3.44 -1.37
N LEU A 55 1.94 2.43 -0.52
CA LEU A 55 0.71 1.67 -0.37
C LEU A 55 0.26 1.73 1.10
N ASN A 56 -1.04 1.88 1.30
CA ASN A 56 -1.69 1.65 2.57
C ASN A 56 -2.20 0.22 2.60
N THR A 57 -1.96 -0.48 3.71
CA THR A 57 -2.13 -1.92 3.76
C THR A 57 -2.83 -2.32 5.04
N VAL A 58 -3.73 -3.29 4.95
CA VAL A 58 -4.34 -3.95 6.10
C VAL A 58 -4.04 -5.45 6.08
N ILE A 59 -3.96 -6.03 7.26
CA ILE A 59 -3.89 -7.48 7.47
C ILE A 59 -5.25 -7.89 8.01
N CYS A 60 -5.88 -8.88 7.38
CA CYS A 60 -7.13 -9.49 7.80
C CYS A 60 -6.84 -10.66 8.76
N ASP A 61 -7.80 -11.02 9.60
CA ASP A 61 -7.68 -12.15 10.54
C ASP A 61 -7.85 -13.51 9.86
N SER A 62 -8.55 -13.54 8.73
CA SER A 62 -8.77 -14.77 7.96
C SER A 62 -8.87 -14.53 6.46
N LEU A 63 -8.74 -15.61 5.68
CA LEU A 63 -8.90 -15.60 4.23
C LEU A 63 -10.32 -15.18 3.83
N GLU A 64 -11.33 -15.63 4.57
CA GLU A 64 -12.73 -15.29 4.35
C GLU A 64 -12.95 -13.79 4.54
N GLN A 65 -12.39 -13.21 5.60
CA GLN A 65 -12.48 -11.77 5.85
C GLN A 65 -11.80 -10.97 4.74
N ARG A 66 -10.60 -11.40 4.29
CA ARG A 66 -9.89 -10.79 3.16
C ARG A 66 -10.75 -10.80 1.89
N ASP A 67 -11.33 -11.95 1.55
CA ASP A 67 -12.12 -12.09 0.32
C ASP A 67 -13.43 -11.29 0.41
N ALA A 68 -14.06 -11.26 1.58
CA ALA A 68 -15.24 -10.42 1.84
C ALA A 68 -14.91 -8.93 1.71
N LEU A 69 -13.78 -8.48 2.27
CA LEU A 69 -13.30 -7.08 2.15
C LEU A 69 -13.06 -6.71 0.68
N LEU A 70 -12.31 -7.54 -0.05
CA LEU A 70 -12.03 -7.34 -1.47
C LEU A 70 -13.33 -7.24 -2.29
N LYS A 71 -14.27 -8.16 -2.04
CA LYS A 71 -15.56 -8.15 -2.75
C LYS A 71 -16.36 -6.89 -2.41
N ALA A 72 -16.58 -6.61 -1.14
CA ALA A 72 -17.43 -5.50 -0.69
C ALA A 72 -16.91 -4.14 -1.17
N THR A 73 -15.60 -3.90 -1.12
CA THR A 73 -15.01 -2.64 -1.55
C THR A 73 -15.05 -2.48 -3.07
N ASN A 74 -14.69 -3.52 -3.82
CA ASN A 74 -14.69 -3.45 -5.29
C ASN A 74 -16.11 -3.36 -5.86
N ASP A 75 -17.12 -4.03 -5.28
CA ASP A 75 -18.53 -3.90 -5.66
C ASP A 75 -19.04 -2.45 -5.49
N GLN A 76 -18.48 -1.70 -4.55
CA GLN A 76 -18.78 -0.27 -4.32
C GLN A 76 -17.86 0.70 -5.10
N GLY A 77 -17.03 0.19 -5.99
CA GLY A 77 -16.10 1.01 -6.80
C GLY A 77 -14.85 1.48 -6.04
N VAL A 78 -14.62 1.00 -4.82
CA VAL A 78 -13.40 1.26 -4.06
C VAL A 78 -12.37 0.19 -4.43
N MET A 79 -11.37 0.58 -5.20
CA MET A 79 -10.37 -0.35 -5.74
C MET A 79 -9.39 -0.81 -4.66
N THR A 80 -9.66 -1.97 -4.07
CA THR A 80 -8.73 -2.70 -3.21
C THR A 80 -8.13 -3.88 -3.97
N ARG A 81 -6.95 -4.32 -3.56
CA ARG A 81 -6.25 -5.44 -4.20
C ARG A 81 -5.55 -6.32 -3.17
N PRO A 82 -5.49 -7.65 -3.37
CA PRO A 82 -4.61 -8.48 -2.57
C PRO A 82 -3.15 -8.07 -2.81
N ILE A 83 -2.27 -8.42 -1.88
CA ILE A 83 -0.83 -8.28 -2.10
C ILE A 83 -0.37 -9.14 -3.28
N TRP A 84 0.80 -8.83 -3.84
CA TRP A 84 1.35 -9.59 -4.96
C TRP A 84 1.59 -11.06 -4.59
N ARG A 85 1.35 -11.90 -5.58
CA ARG A 85 1.64 -13.33 -5.47
C ARG A 85 3.12 -13.57 -5.27
N LEU A 86 3.48 -14.48 -4.39
CA LEU A 86 4.88 -14.84 -4.13
C LEU A 86 5.55 -15.42 -5.39
N MET A 87 6.82 -15.07 -5.56
CA MET A 87 7.59 -15.50 -6.73
C MET A 87 7.67 -17.02 -6.87
N ASN A 88 7.78 -17.75 -5.76
CA ASN A 88 7.80 -19.22 -5.74
C ASN A 88 6.48 -19.86 -6.18
N HIS A 89 5.39 -19.12 -6.19
CA HIS A 89 4.09 -19.57 -6.70
C HIS A 89 3.91 -19.33 -8.19
N LEU A 90 4.87 -18.65 -8.84
CA LEU A 90 4.87 -18.46 -10.28
C LEU A 90 5.49 -19.69 -10.97
N PRO A 91 4.85 -20.26 -12.00
CA PRO A 91 5.33 -21.51 -12.65
C PRO A 91 6.80 -21.44 -13.09
N ILE A 92 7.25 -20.28 -13.57
CA ILE A 92 8.62 -20.06 -14.04
C ILE A 92 9.68 -20.22 -12.92
N TYR A 93 9.30 -20.02 -11.65
CA TYR A 93 10.20 -20.09 -10.49
C TYR A 93 9.93 -21.27 -9.57
N ALA A 94 9.00 -22.17 -9.93
CA ALA A 94 8.60 -23.29 -9.07
C ALA A 94 9.77 -24.24 -8.70
N HIS A 95 10.77 -24.31 -9.58
CA HIS A 95 11.96 -25.16 -9.40
C HIS A 95 13.14 -24.46 -8.71
N CYS A 96 13.02 -23.16 -8.44
CA CYS A 96 14.08 -22.39 -7.80
C CYS A 96 14.24 -22.76 -6.32
N ARG A 97 15.47 -22.63 -5.79
CA ARG A 97 15.72 -22.80 -4.37
C ARG A 97 14.98 -21.73 -3.56
N LYS A 98 14.38 -22.16 -2.47
CA LYS A 98 13.69 -21.28 -1.52
C LYS A 98 14.04 -21.67 -0.10
N GLY A 99 14.07 -20.70 0.82
CA GLY A 99 14.15 -20.92 2.26
C GLY A 99 12.77 -21.15 2.85
N ASP A 100 12.65 -20.90 4.15
CA ASP A 100 11.36 -20.85 4.84
C ASP A 100 10.59 -19.58 4.40
N LEU A 101 9.39 -19.77 3.88
CA LEU A 101 8.50 -18.71 3.38
C LEU A 101 7.20 -18.61 4.20
N SER A 102 7.11 -19.27 5.35
CA SER A 102 5.89 -19.31 6.16
C SER A 102 5.29 -17.93 6.44
N ASN A 103 6.10 -16.96 6.84
CA ASN A 103 5.66 -15.58 7.05
C ASN A 103 5.20 -14.89 5.76
N ALA A 104 5.89 -15.13 4.64
CA ALA A 104 5.53 -14.55 3.36
C ALA A 104 4.21 -15.15 2.83
N GLU A 105 4.02 -16.44 2.98
CA GLU A 105 2.80 -17.15 2.60
C GLU A 105 1.61 -16.71 3.47
N TRP A 106 1.83 -16.50 4.77
CA TRP A 106 0.84 -15.93 5.67
C TRP A 106 0.43 -14.52 5.25
N LEU A 107 1.39 -13.65 4.93
CA LEU A 107 1.11 -12.29 4.43
C LEU A 107 0.40 -12.32 3.07
N GLU A 108 0.81 -13.19 2.13
CA GLU A 108 0.13 -13.33 0.84
C GLU A 108 -1.35 -13.68 1.01
N ALA A 109 -1.65 -14.52 2.00
CA ALA A 109 -3.01 -14.96 2.27
C ALA A 109 -3.90 -13.86 2.86
N LEU A 110 -3.38 -12.94 3.68
CA LEU A 110 -4.19 -12.07 4.52
C LEU A 110 -4.11 -10.58 4.19
N VAL A 111 -3.13 -10.16 3.39
CA VAL A 111 -2.87 -8.74 3.15
C VAL A 111 -3.71 -8.18 2.01
N VAL A 112 -4.31 -7.00 2.26
CA VAL A 112 -5.03 -6.21 1.26
C VAL A 112 -4.44 -4.80 1.18
N ASN A 113 -4.16 -4.35 -0.04
CA ASN A 113 -3.77 -2.98 -0.33
C ASN A 113 -5.01 -2.11 -0.56
N LEU A 114 -5.05 -0.98 0.16
CA LEU A 114 -6.08 0.04 0.06
C LEU A 114 -5.71 1.12 -0.97
N PRO A 115 -6.67 1.90 -1.48
CA PRO A 115 -6.38 3.05 -2.34
C PRO A 115 -5.37 4.00 -1.70
N SER A 116 -4.30 4.29 -2.41
CA SER A 116 -3.15 5.04 -1.86
C SER A 116 -2.70 6.20 -2.76
N SER A 117 -3.56 6.64 -3.67
CA SER A 117 -3.29 7.78 -4.55
C SER A 117 -3.22 9.08 -3.75
N VAL A 118 -2.39 10.01 -4.23
CA VAL A 118 -2.35 11.38 -3.69
C VAL A 118 -3.60 12.11 -4.15
N LEU A 119 -4.47 12.47 -3.21
CA LEU A 119 -5.70 13.20 -3.51
C LEU A 119 -5.44 14.72 -3.48
N PRO A 120 -6.05 15.51 -4.40
CA PRO A 120 -5.82 16.94 -4.50
C PRO A 120 -6.11 17.72 -3.21
N GLU A 121 -7.10 17.31 -2.43
CA GLU A 121 -7.46 17.92 -1.16
C GLU A 121 -6.35 17.82 -0.09
N PHE A 122 -5.51 16.79 -0.16
CA PHE A 122 -4.38 16.59 0.77
C PHE A 122 -3.10 17.31 0.34
N GLN A 123 -3.07 17.82 -0.90
CA GLN A 123 -1.94 18.60 -1.40
C GLN A 123 -1.97 20.05 -0.93
N LYS A 124 -3.15 20.56 -0.53
CA LYS A 124 -3.28 21.93 -0.06
C LYS A 124 -2.57 22.10 1.28
N ARG A 125 -1.67 23.10 1.38
CA ARG A 125 -1.12 23.51 2.68
C ARG A 125 -2.29 23.95 3.57
N PRO A 126 -2.28 23.61 4.87
CA PRO A 126 -3.19 24.28 5.78
C PRO A 126 -2.97 25.79 5.61
N ARG A 127 -4.05 26.54 5.40
CA ARG A 127 -3.99 28.01 5.41
C ARG A 127 -3.66 28.40 6.86
N ASN A 128 -2.49 29.01 7.06
CA ASN A 128 -2.15 29.65 8.32
C ASN A 128 -3.10 30.82 8.57
#